data_9711101749dc137cb10a3814f19421d3
#
_entry.id   9711101749dc137cb10a3814f19421d3
#
_cell.length_a   1.000
_cell.length_b   1.000
_cell.length_c   1.000
_cell.angle_alpha   90.00
_cell.angle_beta   90.00
_cell.angle_gamma   90.00
#
_symmetry.space_group_name_H-M   'P 1'
#
loop_
_entity.id
_entity.type
_entity.pdbx_description
1 polymer ?
#
loop_
_entity_poly.entity_id
_entity_poly.type
_entity_poly.pdbx_seq_one_letter_code
_entity_poly.pdbx_strand_id
1 'polypeptide(L)'
;FNDAIEAARKDNEDDVLLYCHAIEEYFNFPEPDDLVRKAQIPGCMYTHIVAQLKQTGRSDLLEKAMSLIPQVRMDAGLPPLVTPICQILAEQAVSCALDEENGRPVYSNPSNQFVALVKGEYGKTPIPVDPAFRLKIAGIKEEMPYDGSGYIMQENPVLEELGVQLAENEKELLLLELFPTVARTFLTR
;
A
#
# COMPACT_ATOMS: atom_id res chain seq x y z
N PHE A 1 29.39 -13.28 11.18
CA PHE A 1 28.10 -13.33 11.91
C PHE A 1 28.29 -13.68 13.38
N ASN A 2 29.02 -14.74 13.71
CA ASN A 2 29.23 -15.15 15.11
C ASN A 2 29.94 -14.06 15.91
N ASP A 3 30.96 -13.42 15.33
CA ASP A 3 31.71 -12.34 15.98
C ASP A 3 30.82 -11.11 16.24
N ALA A 4 29.92 -10.76 15.31
CA ALA A 4 28.93 -9.70 15.52
C ALA A 4 27.97 -10.02 16.68
N ILE A 5 27.52 -11.29 16.77
CA ILE A 5 26.65 -11.74 17.87
C ILE A 5 27.41 -11.70 19.22
N GLU A 6 28.67 -12.09 19.23
CA GLU A 6 29.49 -12.03 20.44
C GLU A 6 29.80 -10.60 20.90
N ALA A 7 30.05 -9.69 19.95
CA ALA A 7 30.21 -8.28 20.24
C ALA A 7 28.92 -7.67 20.81
N ALA A 8 27.77 -8.00 20.24
CA ALA A 8 26.47 -7.54 20.75
C ALA A 8 26.17 -8.06 22.16
N ARG A 9 26.55 -9.30 22.48
CA ARG A 9 26.41 -9.86 23.85
C ARG A 9 27.29 -9.17 24.88
N LYS A 10 28.36 -8.53 24.43
CA LYS A 10 29.31 -7.78 25.27
C LYS A 10 29.02 -6.28 25.30
N ASP A 11 27.91 -5.84 24.70
CA ASP A 11 27.54 -4.43 24.54
C ASP A 11 28.66 -3.58 23.88
N ASN A 12 29.45 -4.20 22.99
CA ASN A 12 30.49 -3.52 22.23
C ASN A 12 29.97 -3.05 20.90
N GLU A 13 29.42 -1.83 20.87
CA GLU A 13 28.79 -1.24 19.69
C GLU A 13 29.76 -1.06 18.53
N ASP A 14 31.02 -0.67 18.80
CA ASP A 14 32.01 -0.44 17.75
C ASP A 14 32.35 -1.72 16.99
N ASP A 15 32.55 -2.83 17.72
CA ASP A 15 32.79 -4.13 17.09
C ASP A 15 31.56 -4.67 16.38
N VAL A 16 30.34 -4.41 16.90
CA VAL A 16 29.08 -4.76 16.20
C VAL A 16 29.03 -4.07 14.84
N LEU A 17 29.27 -2.75 14.80
CA LEU A 17 29.28 -1.98 13.56
C LEU A 17 30.34 -2.47 12.59
N LEU A 18 31.57 -2.72 13.08
CA LEU A 18 32.68 -3.24 12.28
C LEU A 18 32.32 -4.57 11.59
N TYR A 19 31.76 -5.50 12.35
CA TYR A 19 31.36 -6.81 11.78
C TYR A 19 30.13 -6.72 10.87
N CYS A 20 29.19 -5.82 11.16
CA CYS A 20 28.05 -5.57 10.26
C CYS A 20 28.52 -5.01 8.92
N HIS A 21 29.42 -4.03 8.92
CA HIS A 21 30.00 -3.50 7.67
C HIS A 21 30.77 -4.56 6.88
N ALA A 22 31.54 -5.43 7.56
CA ALA A 22 32.21 -6.55 6.90
C ALA A 22 31.23 -7.55 6.26
N ILE A 23 30.06 -7.75 6.84
CA ILE A 23 28.97 -8.57 6.26
C ILE A 23 28.36 -7.90 5.04
N GLU A 24 28.06 -6.61 5.16
CA GLU A 24 27.52 -5.79 4.06
C GLU A 24 28.46 -5.78 2.85
N GLU A 25 29.74 -5.58 3.08
CA GLU A 25 30.77 -5.61 2.05
C GLU A 25 30.90 -7.00 1.39
N TYR A 26 30.91 -8.07 2.19
CA TYR A 26 30.97 -9.45 1.69
C TYR A 26 29.82 -9.80 0.75
N PHE A 27 28.60 -9.35 1.07
CA PHE A 27 27.40 -9.57 0.25
C PHE A 27 27.18 -8.50 -0.81
N ASN A 28 28.05 -7.50 -0.87
CA ASN A 28 27.91 -6.36 -1.77
C ASN A 28 26.53 -5.70 -1.68
N PHE A 29 26.08 -5.45 -0.43
CA PHE A 29 24.83 -4.73 -0.21
C PHE A 29 24.96 -3.29 -0.71
N PRO A 30 23.92 -2.75 -1.35
CA PRO A 30 23.95 -1.35 -1.77
C PRO A 30 23.99 -0.41 -0.57
N GLU A 31 24.62 0.75 -0.75
CA GLU A 31 24.56 1.83 0.24
C GLU A 31 23.11 2.20 0.57
N PRO A 32 22.81 2.57 1.83
CA PRO A 32 21.50 3.00 2.22
C PRO A 32 21.03 4.20 1.40
N ASP A 33 19.82 4.09 0.83
CA ASP A 33 19.21 5.17 0.06
C ASP A 33 18.61 6.22 1.01
N ASP A 34 19.21 7.41 1.04
CA ASP A 34 18.75 8.54 1.85
C ASP A 34 17.32 8.97 1.51
N LEU A 35 16.90 8.79 0.26
CA LEU A 35 15.53 9.11 -0.17
C LEU A 35 14.51 8.20 0.53
N VAL A 36 14.81 6.90 0.59
CA VAL A 36 13.97 5.91 1.30
C VAL A 36 13.93 6.21 2.80
N ARG A 37 15.08 6.52 3.38
CA ARG A 37 15.19 6.85 4.80
C ARG A 37 14.39 8.11 5.18
N LYS A 38 14.49 9.17 4.39
CA LYS A 38 13.75 10.43 4.59
C LYS A 38 12.25 10.26 4.39
N ALA A 39 11.83 9.45 3.43
CA ALA A 39 10.42 9.14 3.20
C ALA A 39 9.82 8.22 4.28
N GLN A 40 10.65 7.59 5.13
CA GLN A 40 10.22 6.70 6.22
C GLN A 40 9.33 5.55 5.76
N ILE A 41 9.68 4.94 4.63
CA ILE A 41 8.89 3.87 4.00
C ILE A 41 9.60 2.52 4.06
N PRO A 42 8.85 1.41 4.07
CA PRO A 42 9.42 0.08 3.90
C PRO A 42 9.93 -0.12 2.46
N GLY A 43 10.99 -0.94 2.30
CA GLY A 43 11.61 -1.19 1.00
C GLY A 43 10.67 -1.74 -0.06
N CYS A 44 9.66 -2.55 0.32
CA CYS A 44 8.64 -3.03 -0.60
C CYS A 44 7.80 -1.89 -1.21
N MET A 45 7.53 -0.83 -0.45
CA MET A 45 6.82 0.35 -0.95
C MET A 45 7.68 1.11 -1.98
N TYR A 46 8.97 1.29 -1.70
CA TYR A 46 9.92 1.89 -2.63
C TYR A 46 9.96 1.13 -3.96
N THR A 47 10.14 -0.19 -3.90
CA THR A 47 10.19 -1.04 -5.10
C THR A 47 8.91 -0.91 -5.93
N HIS A 48 7.75 -0.84 -5.28
CA HIS A 48 6.46 -0.65 -5.95
C HIS A 48 6.38 0.69 -6.68
N ILE A 49 6.76 1.80 -6.04
CA ILE A 49 6.76 3.14 -6.64
C ILE A 49 7.71 3.17 -7.86
N VAL A 50 8.91 2.63 -7.72
CA VAL A 50 9.89 2.57 -8.83
C VAL A 50 9.33 1.78 -10.01
N ALA A 51 8.69 0.62 -9.75
CA ALA A 51 8.09 -0.19 -10.80
C ALA A 51 6.95 0.53 -11.51
N GLN A 52 6.05 1.16 -10.76
CA GLN A 52 4.92 1.94 -11.29
C GLN A 52 5.39 3.11 -12.16
N LEU A 53 6.34 3.89 -11.68
CA LEU A 53 6.88 5.03 -12.42
C LEU A 53 7.64 4.60 -13.69
N LYS A 54 8.36 3.48 -13.64
CA LYS A 54 9.00 2.90 -14.84
C LYS A 54 7.97 2.46 -15.89
N GLN A 55 6.90 1.80 -15.47
CA GLN A 55 5.83 1.36 -16.39
C GLN A 55 5.13 2.53 -17.09
N THR A 56 4.97 3.66 -16.40
CA THR A 56 4.37 4.88 -16.95
C THR A 56 5.36 5.80 -17.66
N GLY A 57 6.66 5.44 -17.69
CA GLY A 57 7.71 6.28 -18.27
C GLY A 57 8.02 7.55 -17.48
N ARG A 58 7.62 7.61 -16.19
CA ARG A 58 7.70 8.79 -15.34
C ARG A 58 8.68 8.63 -14.17
N SER A 59 9.81 7.98 -14.41
CA SER A 59 10.87 7.81 -13.39
C SER A 59 11.43 9.14 -12.86
N ASP A 60 11.27 10.22 -13.62
CA ASP A 60 11.59 11.59 -13.24
C ASP A 60 10.84 12.08 -11.99
N LEU A 61 9.67 11.53 -11.70
CA LEU A 61 8.85 11.90 -10.55
C LEU A 61 9.22 11.18 -9.25
N LEU A 62 10.18 10.26 -9.26
CA LEU A 62 10.48 9.41 -8.10
C LEU A 62 10.82 10.25 -6.85
N GLU A 63 11.75 11.17 -6.96
CA GLU A 63 12.19 12.00 -5.84
C GLU A 63 11.04 12.84 -5.29
N LYS A 64 10.24 13.41 -6.18
CA LYS A 64 9.09 14.22 -5.81
C LYS A 64 8.01 13.39 -5.11
N ALA A 65 7.62 12.26 -5.68
CA ALA A 65 6.65 11.37 -5.07
C ALA A 65 7.10 10.90 -3.67
N MET A 66 8.38 10.52 -3.54
CA MET A 66 8.96 10.10 -2.27
C MET A 66 8.91 11.23 -1.22
N SER A 67 9.17 12.48 -1.61
CA SER A 67 9.11 13.62 -0.70
C SER A 67 7.70 13.94 -0.20
N LEU A 68 6.67 13.58 -0.96
CA LEU A 68 5.26 13.80 -0.61
C LEU A 68 4.67 12.72 0.32
N ILE A 69 5.28 11.53 0.38
CA ILE A 69 4.74 10.42 1.18
C ILE A 69 4.52 10.76 2.66
N PRO A 70 5.45 11.42 3.38
CA PRO A 70 5.22 11.77 4.78
C PRO A 70 3.99 12.67 4.97
N GLN A 71 3.78 13.62 4.06
CA GLN A 71 2.61 14.51 4.11
C GLN A 71 1.32 13.74 3.81
N VAL A 72 1.29 12.96 2.72
CA VAL A 72 0.12 12.14 2.35
C VAL A 72 -0.26 11.17 3.48
N ARG A 73 0.74 10.58 4.14
CA ARG A 73 0.52 9.70 5.29
C ARG A 73 -0.04 10.45 6.49
N MET A 74 0.48 11.65 6.77
CA MET A 74 0.00 12.50 7.86
C MET A 74 -1.46 12.93 7.62
N ASP A 75 -1.78 13.40 6.42
CA ASP A 75 -3.12 13.82 6.03
C ASP A 75 -4.15 12.67 6.10
N ALA A 76 -3.71 11.45 5.83
CA ALA A 76 -4.52 10.24 5.97
C ALA A 76 -4.66 9.73 7.42
N GLY A 77 -4.17 10.46 8.43
CA GLY A 77 -4.27 10.07 9.84
C GLY A 77 -3.17 9.13 10.33
N LEU A 78 -2.00 9.15 9.68
CA LEU A 78 -0.80 8.39 10.05
C LEU A 78 -1.01 6.86 10.11
N PRO A 79 -1.69 6.25 9.13
CA PRO A 79 -1.94 4.81 9.17
C PRO A 79 -0.64 4.00 9.11
N PRO A 80 -0.64 2.74 9.61
CA PRO A 80 0.52 1.86 9.52
C PRO A 80 0.84 1.51 8.07
N LEU A 81 2.14 1.44 7.74
CA LEU A 81 2.61 1.16 6.38
C LEU A 81 2.65 -0.36 6.12
N VAL A 82 1.50 -0.99 6.14
CA VAL A 82 1.27 -2.39 5.80
C VAL A 82 0.36 -2.50 4.57
N THR A 83 0.41 -3.62 3.87
CA THR A 83 -0.48 -3.88 2.73
C THR A 83 -1.94 -3.97 3.20
N PRO A 84 -2.91 -3.31 2.51
CA PRO A 84 -2.76 -2.54 1.27
C PRO A 84 -2.43 -1.05 1.47
N ILE A 85 -2.38 -0.53 2.69
CA ILE A 85 -2.25 0.91 3.00
C ILE A 85 -1.00 1.52 2.38
N CYS A 86 0.14 0.83 2.46
CA CYS A 86 1.39 1.33 1.86
C CYS A 86 1.26 1.55 0.34
N GLN A 87 0.51 0.71 -0.36
CA GLN A 87 0.26 0.87 -1.80
C GLN A 87 -0.66 2.05 -2.08
N ILE A 88 -1.72 2.20 -1.31
CA ILE A 88 -2.68 3.32 -1.42
C ILE A 88 -1.97 4.67 -1.24
N LEU A 89 -1.12 4.77 -0.20
CA LEU A 89 -0.35 6.00 0.06
C LEU A 89 0.69 6.27 -1.02
N ALA A 90 1.37 5.23 -1.53
CA ALA A 90 2.33 5.35 -2.61
C ALA A 90 1.67 5.87 -3.90
N GLU A 91 0.56 5.26 -4.29
CA GLU A 91 -0.21 5.66 -5.48
C GLU A 91 -0.71 7.11 -5.35
N GLN A 92 -1.22 7.49 -4.17
CA GLN A 92 -1.67 8.85 -3.93
C GLN A 92 -0.52 9.86 -3.94
N ALA A 93 0.66 9.51 -3.43
CA ALA A 93 1.83 10.39 -3.49
C ALA A 93 2.30 10.62 -4.95
N VAL A 94 2.28 9.58 -5.78
CA VAL A 94 2.56 9.70 -7.22
C VAL A 94 1.51 10.59 -7.89
N SER A 95 0.22 10.41 -7.58
CA SER A 95 -0.85 11.27 -8.10
C SER A 95 -0.67 12.74 -7.71
N CYS A 96 -0.29 13.01 -6.45
CA CYS A 96 0.00 14.36 -5.99
C CYS A 96 1.22 14.97 -6.69
N ALA A 97 2.28 14.18 -6.95
CA ALA A 97 3.45 14.63 -7.71
C ALA A 97 3.08 15.03 -9.14
N LEU A 98 2.21 14.25 -9.79
CA LEU A 98 1.65 14.56 -11.11
C LEU A 98 0.76 15.80 -11.10
N ASP A 99 -0.03 15.99 -10.05
CA ASP A 99 -0.87 17.19 -9.93
C ASP A 99 0.00 18.45 -9.86
N GLU A 100 1.02 18.47 -9.01
CA GLU A 100 1.93 19.62 -8.90
C GLU A 100 2.69 19.90 -10.20
N GLU A 101 3.18 18.88 -10.88
CA GLU A 101 3.87 19.04 -12.16
C GLU A 101 2.96 19.67 -13.22
N ASN A 102 1.68 19.30 -13.21
CA ASN A 102 0.69 19.88 -14.12
C ASN A 102 0.12 21.22 -13.63
N GLY A 103 0.70 21.83 -12.59
CA GLY A 103 0.24 23.10 -12.02
C GLY A 103 -1.12 23.00 -11.31
N ARG A 104 -1.54 21.79 -10.91
CA ARG A 104 -2.78 21.57 -10.17
C ARG A 104 -2.49 21.48 -8.66
N PRO A 105 -3.45 21.83 -7.82
CA PRO A 105 -3.34 21.58 -6.39
C PRO A 105 -3.19 20.08 -6.10
N VAL A 106 -2.40 19.72 -5.09
CA VAL A 106 -2.33 18.36 -4.58
C VAL A 106 -3.71 17.83 -4.21
N TYR A 107 -3.91 16.53 -4.42
CA TYR A 107 -5.22 15.87 -4.25
C TYR A 107 -6.29 16.33 -5.24
N SER A 108 -5.92 16.80 -6.43
CA SER A 108 -6.89 17.05 -7.51
C SER A 108 -7.50 15.76 -8.05
N ASN A 109 -6.75 14.65 -7.96
CA ASN A 109 -7.19 13.33 -8.42
C ASN A 109 -6.92 12.27 -7.33
N PRO A 110 -7.71 12.24 -6.25
CA PRO A 110 -7.59 11.19 -5.24
C PRO A 110 -8.08 9.84 -5.82
N SER A 111 -7.32 8.77 -5.55
CA SER A 111 -7.77 7.42 -5.94
C SER A 111 -8.96 6.98 -5.09
N ASN A 112 -9.81 6.11 -5.65
CA ASN A 112 -10.97 5.59 -4.91
C ASN A 112 -10.57 4.92 -3.59
N GLN A 113 -9.43 4.23 -3.58
CA GLN A 113 -8.89 3.58 -2.39
C GLN A 113 -8.40 4.59 -1.35
N PHE A 114 -7.80 5.70 -1.78
CA PHE A 114 -7.41 6.79 -0.87
C PHE A 114 -8.64 7.50 -0.30
N VAL A 115 -9.68 7.71 -1.10
CA VAL A 115 -10.98 8.23 -0.64
C VAL A 115 -11.57 7.31 0.43
N ALA A 116 -11.59 5.99 0.20
CA ALA A 116 -12.08 5.00 1.16
C ALA A 116 -11.26 4.99 2.46
N LEU A 117 -9.93 5.13 2.36
CA LEU A 117 -9.05 5.26 3.52
C LEU A 117 -9.38 6.50 4.35
N VAL A 118 -9.50 7.66 3.72
CA VAL A 118 -9.83 8.94 4.36
C VAL A 118 -11.25 8.94 4.95
N LYS A 119 -12.18 8.21 4.34
CA LYS A 119 -13.51 7.95 4.88
C LYS A 119 -13.50 7.19 6.21
N GLY A 120 -12.53 6.30 6.40
CA GLY A 120 -12.46 5.40 7.55
C GLY A 120 -12.89 3.96 7.26
N GLU A 121 -13.08 3.57 5.99
CA GLU A 121 -13.50 2.21 5.59
C GLU A 121 -12.45 1.15 5.93
N TYR A 122 -11.17 1.56 6.10
CA TYR A 122 -10.07 0.67 6.56
C TYR A 122 -9.90 0.64 8.08
N GLY A 123 -10.82 1.25 8.83
CA GLY A 123 -10.78 1.33 10.29
C GLY A 123 -10.18 2.63 10.82
N LYS A 124 -10.08 2.73 12.15
CA LYS A 124 -9.58 3.94 12.82
C LYS A 124 -8.08 4.14 12.58
N THR A 125 -7.72 5.38 12.29
CA THR A 125 -6.33 5.79 12.14
C THR A 125 -5.72 6.22 13.49
N PRO A 126 -4.38 6.12 13.66
CA PRO A 126 -3.69 6.55 14.89
C PRO A 126 -3.93 8.01 15.27
N ILE A 127 -4.04 8.90 14.26
CA ILE A 127 -4.39 10.30 14.43
C ILE A 127 -5.70 10.54 13.67
N PRO A 128 -6.68 11.24 14.24
CA PRO A 128 -7.90 11.57 13.51
C PRO A 128 -7.59 12.37 12.25
N VAL A 129 -8.18 11.96 11.14
CA VAL A 129 -8.11 12.72 9.88
C VAL A 129 -8.83 14.05 10.07
N ASP A 130 -8.22 15.15 9.62
CA ASP A 130 -8.82 16.48 9.70
C ASP A 130 -10.19 16.50 9.01
N PRO A 131 -11.28 16.98 9.66
CA PRO A 131 -12.63 16.99 9.09
C PRO A 131 -12.76 17.81 7.81
N ALA A 132 -11.97 18.90 7.66
CA ALA A 132 -11.98 19.70 6.45
C ALA A 132 -11.28 18.97 5.29
N PHE A 133 -10.19 18.27 5.60
CA PHE A 133 -9.52 17.41 4.62
C PHE A 133 -10.42 16.25 4.20
N ARG A 134 -11.06 15.56 5.17
CA ARG A 134 -12.02 14.48 4.87
C ARG A 134 -13.17 14.98 4.00
N LEU A 135 -13.72 16.14 4.30
CA LEU A 135 -14.77 16.75 3.47
C LEU A 135 -14.28 17.01 2.03
N LYS A 136 -13.05 17.54 1.88
CA LYS A 136 -12.44 17.81 0.57
C LYS A 136 -12.26 16.52 -0.26
N ILE A 137 -11.76 15.45 0.37
CA ILE A 137 -11.38 14.21 -0.33
C ILE A 137 -12.57 13.25 -0.49
N ALA A 138 -13.37 13.07 0.56
CA ALA A 138 -14.40 12.04 0.64
C ALA A 138 -15.84 12.59 0.65
N GLY A 139 -16.01 13.92 0.66
CA GLY A 139 -17.33 14.56 0.66
C GLY A 139 -18.09 14.47 1.99
N ILE A 140 -17.47 13.98 3.07
CA ILE A 140 -18.07 13.82 4.40
C ILE A 140 -17.14 14.40 5.46
N LYS A 141 -17.70 14.86 6.59
CA LYS A 141 -16.92 15.39 7.71
C LYS A 141 -16.63 14.35 8.77
N GLU A 142 -17.59 13.45 9.00
CA GLU A 142 -17.50 12.42 10.02
C GLU A 142 -16.93 11.13 9.44
N GLU A 143 -16.28 10.35 10.29
CA GLU A 143 -15.77 9.04 9.93
C GLU A 143 -16.93 8.10 9.61
N MET A 144 -16.83 7.36 8.50
CA MET A 144 -17.81 6.39 8.06
C MET A 144 -17.13 5.03 7.87
N PRO A 145 -17.02 4.21 8.91
CA PRO A 145 -16.45 2.89 8.82
C PRO A 145 -17.22 2.00 7.85
N TYR A 146 -16.54 1.02 7.27
CA TYR A 146 -17.18 0.01 6.46
C TYR A 146 -18.18 -0.78 7.30
N ASP A 147 -19.44 -0.83 6.85
CA ASP A 147 -20.49 -1.63 7.45
C ASP A 147 -20.73 -2.89 6.59
N GLY A 148 -20.29 -4.03 7.09
CA GLY A 148 -20.49 -5.33 6.46
C GLY A 148 -21.84 -5.99 6.78
N SER A 149 -22.69 -5.37 7.58
CA SER A 149 -23.97 -5.98 8.00
C SER A 149 -24.94 -6.20 6.85
N GLY A 150 -24.84 -5.39 5.80
CA GLY A 150 -25.65 -5.50 4.58
C GLY A 150 -25.01 -6.36 3.47
N TYR A 151 -23.89 -7.03 3.76
CA TYR A 151 -23.22 -7.86 2.76
C TYR A 151 -24.09 -9.08 2.39
N ILE A 152 -24.33 -9.25 1.10
CA ILE A 152 -25.06 -10.39 0.54
C ILE A 152 -24.07 -11.12 -0.39
N MET A 153 -23.82 -12.40 -0.09
CA MET A 153 -22.98 -13.24 -0.91
C MET A 153 -23.61 -13.41 -2.29
N GLN A 154 -22.81 -13.41 -3.34
CA GLN A 154 -23.29 -13.59 -4.71
C GLN A 154 -23.96 -14.96 -4.88
N GLU A 155 -25.00 -15.00 -5.70
CA GLU A 155 -25.59 -16.27 -6.10
C GLU A 155 -24.60 -17.08 -6.94
N ASN A 156 -24.67 -18.42 -6.81
CA ASN A 156 -23.84 -19.31 -7.62
C ASN A 156 -24.24 -19.17 -9.11
N PRO A 157 -23.32 -18.72 -9.99
CA PRO A 157 -23.64 -18.56 -11.40
C PRO A 157 -24.02 -19.89 -12.06
N VAL A 158 -24.97 -19.85 -12.95
CA VAL A 158 -25.37 -21.01 -13.79
C VAL A 158 -24.63 -20.90 -15.13
N LEU A 159 -24.03 -22.01 -15.57
CA LEU A 159 -23.47 -22.15 -16.91
C LEU A 159 -24.64 -22.38 -17.88
N GLU A 160 -24.99 -21.35 -18.65
CA GLU A 160 -26.17 -21.35 -19.54
C GLU A 160 -26.17 -22.53 -20.55
N GLU A 161 -24.98 -22.92 -21.05
CA GLU A 161 -24.81 -24.00 -22.00
C GLU A 161 -25.12 -25.39 -21.43
N LEU A 162 -24.88 -25.59 -20.15
CA LEU A 162 -25.00 -26.88 -19.46
C LEU A 162 -26.14 -26.92 -18.45
N GLY A 163 -26.69 -25.79 -18.07
CA GLY A 163 -27.75 -25.68 -17.06
C GLY A 163 -27.34 -26.08 -15.64
N VAL A 164 -26.01 -26.14 -15.36
CA VAL A 164 -25.45 -26.52 -14.05
C VAL A 164 -24.85 -25.32 -13.34
N GLN A 165 -24.84 -25.36 -12.02
CA GLN A 165 -24.19 -24.33 -11.23
C GLN A 165 -22.67 -24.41 -11.40
N LEU A 166 -22.02 -23.26 -11.50
CA LEU A 166 -20.56 -23.16 -11.72
C LEU A 166 -19.76 -23.70 -10.54
N ALA A 167 -20.18 -23.39 -9.31
CA ALA A 167 -19.58 -23.93 -8.10
C ALA A 167 -20.32 -25.20 -7.64
N GLU A 168 -19.59 -26.29 -7.45
CA GLU A 168 -20.11 -27.58 -7.02
C GLU A 168 -20.11 -27.73 -5.50
N ASN A 169 -19.34 -26.90 -4.79
CA ASN A 169 -19.18 -26.97 -3.35
C ASN A 169 -18.90 -25.59 -2.74
N GLU A 170 -18.96 -25.52 -1.40
CA GLU A 170 -18.78 -24.29 -0.63
C GLU A 170 -17.42 -23.61 -0.89
N LYS A 171 -16.34 -24.36 -1.07
CA LYS A 171 -15.01 -23.79 -1.36
C LYS A 171 -14.98 -23.08 -2.70
N GLU A 172 -15.62 -23.63 -3.69
CA GLU A 172 -15.72 -23.04 -5.02
C GLU A 172 -16.62 -21.80 -5.02
N LEU A 173 -17.70 -21.84 -4.23
CA LEU A 173 -18.56 -20.68 -4.03
C LEU A 173 -17.78 -19.54 -3.35
N LEU A 174 -16.99 -19.84 -2.32
CA LEU A 174 -16.10 -18.87 -1.68
C LEU A 174 -15.01 -18.35 -2.62
N LEU A 175 -14.46 -19.20 -3.50
CA LEU A 175 -13.52 -18.74 -4.53
C LEU A 175 -14.17 -17.75 -5.49
N LEU A 176 -15.40 -18.01 -5.92
CA LEU A 176 -16.15 -17.09 -6.78
C LEU A 176 -16.41 -15.76 -6.07
N GLU A 177 -16.71 -15.79 -4.79
CA GLU A 177 -16.96 -14.60 -3.99
C GLU A 177 -15.69 -13.74 -3.82
N LEU A 178 -14.57 -14.38 -3.46
CA LEU A 178 -13.32 -13.69 -3.18
C LEU A 178 -12.56 -13.26 -4.45
N PHE A 179 -12.68 -14.04 -5.53
CA PHE A 179 -11.91 -13.86 -6.77
C PHE A 179 -12.77 -14.07 -8.02
N PRO A 180 -13.85 -13.28 -8.20
CA PRO A 180 -14.91 -13.59 -9.18
C PRO A 180 -14.40 -13.80 -10.61
N THR A 181 -13.45 -12.97 -11.07
CA THR A 181 -12.93 -13.07 -12.43
C THR A 181 -12.06 -14.31 -12.65
N VAL A 182 -11.11 -14.53 -11.73
CA VAL A 182 -10.15 -15.63 -11.83
C VAL A 182 -10.82 -16.98 -11.57
N ALA A 183 -11.65 -17.05 -10.54
CA ALA A 183 -12.37 -18.27 -10.16
C ALA A 183 -13.33 -18.70 -11.24
N ARG A 184 -14.06 -17.78 -11.88
CA ARG A 184 -14.94 -18.11 -13.00
C ARG A 184 -14.17 -18.79 -14.13
N THR A 185 -13.03 -18.22 -14.53
CA THR A 185 -12.17 -18.81 -15.56
C THR A 185 -11.61 -20.17 -15.16
N PHE A 186 -11.27 -20.36 -13.89
CA PHE A 186 -10.74 -21.61 -13.35
C PHE A 186 -11.79 -22.71 -13.27
N LEU A 187 -13.00 -22.39 -12.81
CA LEU A 187 -14.09 -23.37 -12.63
C LEU A 187 -14.80 -23.74 -13.94
N THR A 188 -14.68 -22.94 -15.00
CA THR A 188 -15.22 -23.28 -16.32
C THR A 188 -14.35 -24.26 -17.11
N ARG A 189 -13.22 -24.68 -16.58
CA ARG A 189 -12.34 -25.69 -17.18
C ARG A 189 -12.73 -27.09 -16.74
#